data_30522d4493a43aa754c44cab8bfc16ce
#
_entry.id   30522d4493a43aa754c44cab8bfc16ce
#
_cell.length_a   1.000
_cell.length_b   1.000
_cell.length_c   1.000
_cell.angle_alpha   90.00
_cell.angle_beta   90.00
_cell.angle_gamma   90.00
#
_symmetry.space_group_name_H-M   'P 1'
#
loop_
_entity.id
_entity.type
_entity.pdbx_description
1 polymer ?
#
loop_
_entity_poly.entity_id
_entity_poly.type
_entity_poly.pdbx_seq_one_letter_code
_entity_poly.pdbx_strand_id
1 'polypeptide(L)'
;MQAAPWQGHTGLLNAGPSKWWAWGLAIFMGIWVFMSLIGVIISAIIPYDLLLDGWDPEEPGEYPTDGTSEEQDEWNTTKEEWDSYVAMSGLMEDLEDMKPIQIGTGMIGSIIGLVAVVMLIQQNPTGFKVAYLWIGMTTIGQLWMHFKMQASMAEFYSNIYVEGSDSLVMSIQSGMQIGGMLFCNTMLLLIIIMCSMKSQDRGLVEESGFHRQPIQSNEPLGPQT
;
A
#
# COMPACT_ATOMS: atom_id res chain seq x y z
N MET A 1 -41.17 -46.40 -24.49
CA MET A 1 -41.00 -45.24 -23.60
C MET A 1 -39.48 -44.96 -23.57
N GLN A 2 -39.04 -43.95 -24.32
CA GLN A 2 -37.66 -43.49 -24.28
C GLN A 2 -37.54 -42.49 -23.14
N ALA A 3 -36.70 -42.82 -22.14
CA ALA A 3 -36.38 -41.88 -21.06
C ALA A 3 -35.69 -40.65 -21.72
N ALA A 4 -36.20 -39.47 -21.43
CA ALA A 4 -35.59 -38.24 -21.85
C ALA A 4 -34.15 -38.16 -21.33
N PRO A 5 -33.16 -37.84 -22.19
CA PRO A 5 -31.80 -37.69 -21.69
C PRO A 5 -31.77 -36.57 -20.66
N TRP A 6 -31.18 -36.87 -19.50
CA TRP A 6 -30.91 -35.90 -18.44
C TRP A 6 -30.17 -34.70 -19.05
N GLN A 7 -30.89 -33.66 -19.36
CA GLN A 7 -30.29 -32.37 -19.60
C GLN A 7 -29.82 -31.87 -18.22
N GLY A 8 -28.64 -32.32 -17.83
CA GLY A 8 -27.99 -31.82 -16.63
C GLY A 8 -27.95 -30.31 -16.69
N HIS A 9 -28.26 -29.68 -15.58
CA HIS A 9 -28.19 -28.25 -15.37
C HIS A 9 -26.73 -27.73 -15.55
N THR A 10 -26.20 -27.83 -16.74
CA THR A 10 -24.88 -27.29 -17.12
C THR A 10 -24.92 -25.75 -17.27
N GLY A 11 -26.10 -25.16 -17.20
CA GLY A 11 -26.28 -23.73 -17.33
C GLY A 11 -25.65 -22.89 -16.19
N LEU A 12 -25.48 -23.47 -15.00
CA LEU A 12 -24.82 -22.80 -13.87
C LEU A 12 -23.29 -22.90 -13.92
N LEU A 13 -22.76 -23.93 -14.61
CA LEU A 13 -21.32 -24.13 -14.74
C LEU A 13 -20.73 -23.39 -15.96
N ASN A 14 -21.59 -22.96 -16.88
CA ASN A 14 -21.22 -22.16 -18.06
C ASN A 14 -21.44 -20.65 -17.89
N ALA A 15 -21.66 -20.20 -16.66
CA ALA A 15 -21.59 -18.76 -16.37
C ALA A 15 -20.15 -18.31 -16.62
N GLY A 16 -20.00 -17.67 -17.76
CA GLY A 16 -18.73 -17.21 -18.18
C GLY A 16 -17.99 -16.33 -17.15
N PRO A 17 -16.62 -16.10 -17.26
CA PRO A 17 -15.89 -15.31 -16.29
C PRO A 17 -16.65 -14.02 -16.14
N SER A 18 -17.04 -13.78 -14.94
CA SER A 18 -17.68 -12.53 -14.61
C SER A 18 -16.64 -11.43 -14.82
N LYS A 19 -16.88 -10.55 -15.77
CA LYS A 19 -16.07 -9.35 -16.00
C LYS A 19 -15.94 -8.50 -14.73
N TRP A 20 -16.83 -8.72 -13.78
CA TRP A 20 -16.90 -8.03 -12.50
C TRP A 20 -15.68 -8.23 -11.61
N TRP A 21 -14.99 -9.39 -11.68
CA TRP A 21 -13.79 -9.61 -10.85
C TRP A 21 -12.63 -8.70 -11.25
N ALA A 22 -12.34 -8.59 -12.56
CA ALA A 22 -11.30 -7.69 -13.05
C ALA A 22 -11.69 -6.22 -12.83
N TRP A 23 -12.94 -5.87 -13.10
CA TRP A 23 -13.45 -4.51 -12.87
C TRP A 23 -13.49 -4.14 -11.39
N GLY A 24 -13.98 -5.02 -10.53
CA GLY A 24 -14.00 -4.79 -9.09
C GLY A 24 -12.59 -4.58 -8.53
N LEU A 25 -11.63 -5.40 -8.94
CA LEU A 25 -10.23 -5.24 -8.57
C LEU A 25 -9.65 -3.93 -9.14
N ALA A 26 -9.95 -3.59 -10.41
CA ALA A 26 -9.48 -2.36 -11.02
C ALA A 26 -10.00 -1.11 -10.30
N ILE A 27 -11.27 -1.08 -9.91
CA ILE A 27 -11.85 0.03 -9.14
C ILE A 27 -11.18 0.13 -7.77
N PHE A 28 -11.03 -0.99 -7.06
CA PHE A 28 -10.39 -1.01 -5.75
C PHE A 28 -8.94 -0.53 -5.82
N MET A 29 -8.15 -1.07 -6.74
CA MET A 29 -6.77 -0.63 -6.98
C MET A 29 -6.71 0.82 -7.44
N GLY A 30 -7.65 1.25 -8.28
CA GLY A 30 -7.73 2.62 -8.77
C GLY A 30 -7.90 3.64 -7.64
N ILE A 31 -8.77 3.34 -6.69
CA ILE A 31 -8.95 4.17 -5.48
C ILE A 31 -7.63 4.25 -4.69
N TRP A 32 -6.97 3.10 -4.48
CA TRP A 32 -5.71 3.05 -3.73
C TRP A 32 -4.59 3.82 -4.41
N VAL A 33 -4.42 3.65 -5.72
CA VAL A 33 -3.43 4.39 -6.53
C VAL A 33 -3.73 5.90 -6.52
N PHE A 34 -5.00 6.28 -6.61
CA PHE A 34 -5.41 7.67 -6.56
C PHE A 34 -5.08 8.31 -5.20
N MET A 35 -5.36 7.62 -4.09
CA MET A 35 -5.00 8.08 -2.75
C MET A 35 -3.48 8.18 -2.57
N SER A 36 -2.72 7.23 -3.14
CA SER A 36 -1.25 7.28 -3.15
C SER A 36 -0.73 8.49 -3.92
N LEU A 37 -1.30 8.82 -5.08
CA LEU A 37 -0.94 10.00 -5.86
C LEU A 37 -1.21 11.30 -5.09
N ILE A 38 -2.35 11.40 -4.41
CA ILE A 38 -2.65 12.55 -3.55
C ILE A 38 -1.58 12.67 -2.46
N GLY A 39 -1.21 11.57 -1.80
CA GLY A 39 -0.15 11.57 -0.80
C GLY A 39 1.20 12.05 -1.35
N VAL A 40 1.58 11.61 -2.55
CA VAL A 40 2.80 12.06 -3.23
C VAL A 40 2.75 13.56 -3.53
N ILE A 41 1.62 14.06 -4.04
CA ILE A 41 1.44 15.49 -4.34
C ILE A 41 1.53 16.34 -3.05
N ILE A 42 0.86 15.91 -1.99
CA ILE A 42 0.91 16.59 -0.69
C ILE A 42 2.34 16.63 -0.17
N SER A 43 3.06 15.49 -0.18
CA SER A 43 4.46 15.44 0.24
C SER A 43 5.38 16.32 -0.61
N ALA A 44 5.07 16.48 -1.91
CA ALA A 44 5.87 17.34 -2.79
C ALA A 44 5.66 18.84 -2.55
N ILE A 45 4.45 19.23 -2.12
CA ILE A 45 4.06 20.64 -1.99
C ILE A 45 4.32 21.16 -0.57
N ILE A 46 4.06 20.33 0.45
CA ILE A 46 4.15 20.77 1.85
C ILE A 46 5.55 20.45 2.38
N PRO A 47 6.36 21.48 2.71
CA PRO A 47 7.63 21.27 3.38
C PRO A 47 7.37 20.86 4.84
N TYR A 48 8.22 19.98 5.38
CA TYR A 48 8.03 19.48 6.76
C TYR A 48 8.35 20.55 7.81
N ASP A 49 9.22 21.50 7.51
CA ASP A 49 9.54 22.66 8.37
C ASP A 49 8.33 23.56 8.63
N LEU A 50 7.31 23.53 7.76
CA LEU A 50 6.05 24.22 8.00
C LEU A 50 5.35 23.79 9.31
N LEU A 51 5.65 22.59 9.81
CA LEU A 51 5.11 22.08 11.07
C LEU A 51 5.74 22.79 12.29
N LEU A 52 6.87 23.45 12.09
CA LEU A 52 7.56 24.23 13.11
C LEU A 52 7.24 25.74 12.99
N ASP A 53 6.45 26.12 11.97
CA ASP A 53 6.12 27.51 11.73
C ASP A 53 5.36 28.11 12.95
N GLY A 54 5.89 29.17 13.49
CA GLY A 54 5.37 29.79 14.69
C GLY A 54 5.81 29.18 16.04
N TRP A 55 6.64 28.13 16.02
CA TRP A 55 7.30 27.62 17.22
C TRP A 55 8.78 27.99 17.18
N ASP A 56 9.13 29.07 17.88
CA ASP A 56 10.46 29.66 17.92
C ASP A 56 10.82 29.94 19.40
N PRO A 57 11.13 28.88 20.18
CA PRO A 57 11.51 29.04 21.57
C PRO A 57 12.85 29.75 21.70
N GLU A 58 13.02 30.53 22.74
CA GLU A 58 14.27 31.21 23.02
C GLU A 58 15.34 30.19 23.47
N GLU A 59 16.56 30.34 22.91
CA GLU A 59 17.70 29.55 23.37
C GLU A 59 18.01 29.89 24.84
N PRO A 60 18.04 28.89 25.74
CA PRO A 60 18.33 29.14 27.13
C PRO A 60 19.76 29.64 27.29
N GLY A 61 19.93 30.73 28.06
CA GLY A 61 21.24 31.21 28.41
C GLY A 61 22.00 30.27 29.37
N GLU A 62 23.05 30.76 30.00
CA GLU A 62 23.78 29.98 30.99
C GLU A 62 22.88 29.65 32.20
N TYR A 63 23.08 28.45 32.78
CA TYR A 63 22.31 28.02 33.94
C TYR A 63 22.58 28.96 35.16
N PRO A 64 21.54 29.49 35.83
CA PRO A 64 21.68 30.42 36.96
C PRO A 64 22.09 29.66 38.22
N THR A 65 23.38 29.35 38.35
CA THR A 65 23.93 28.61 39.50
C THR A 65 23.69 29.30 40.84
N ASP A 66 23.74 30.64 40.85
CA ASP A 66 23.54 31.48 42.02
C ASP A 66 22.13 32.09 42.09
N GLY A 67 21.22 31.64 41.18
CA GLY A 67 19.86 32.13 41.09
C GLY A 67 18.92 31.55 42.17
N THR A 68 17.74 32.13 42.24
CA THR A 68 16.63 31.60 43.06
C THR A 68 16.09 30.30 42.46
N SER A 69 15.34 29.53 43.28
CA SER A 69 14.68 28.30 42.78
C SER A 69 13.71 28.59 41.64
N GLU A 70 13.06 29.76 41.63
CA GLU A 70 12.15 30.16 40.54
C GLU A 70 12.91 30.40 39.24
N GLU A 71 14.07 31.09 39.30
CA GLU A 71 14.92 31.32 38.09
C GLU A 71 15.50 30.00 37.54
N GLN A 72 15.83 29.05 38.40
CA GLN A 72 16.30 27.72 38.02
C GLN A 72 15.19 26.88 37.37
N ASP A 73 13.95 26.94 37.91
CA ASP A 73 12.79 26.26 37.36
C ASP A 73 12.37 26.87 36.00
N GLU A 74 12.41 28.19 35.86
CA GLU A 74 12.15 28.87 34.60
C GLU A 74 13.20 28.49 33.54
N TRP A 75 14.47 28.46 33.89
CA TRP A 75 15.53 28.03 32.99
C TRP A 75 15.34 26.55 32.57
N ASN A 76 15.00 25.66 33.49
CA ASN A 76 14.73 24.25 33.15
C ASN A 76 13.59 24.12 32.19
N THR A 77 12.50 24.87 32.36
CA THR A 77 11.36 24.88 31.46
C THR A 77 11.75 25.37 30.06
N THR A 78 12.45 26.49 29.97
CA THR A 78 12.95 27.04 28.71
C THR A 78 13.90 26.06 28.00
N LYS A 79 14.75 25.39 28.77
CA LYS A 79 15.66 24.38 28.26
C LYS A 79 14.91 23.16 27.72
N GLU A 80 13.90 22.65 28.40
CA GLU A 80 13.09 21.54 27.91
C GLU A 80 12.34 21.89 26.62
N GLU A 81 11.81 23.10 26.51
CA GLU A 81 11.18 23.61 25.28
C GLU A 81 12.19 23.70 24.14
N TRP A 82 13.38 24.25 24.39
CA TRP A 82 14.46 24.36 23.42
C TRP A 82 14.96 22.99 22.95
N ASP A 83 15.25 22.07 23.89
CA ASP A 83 15.70 20.71 23.58
C ASP A 83 14.65 19.97 22.72
N SER A 84 13.37 20.17 23.04
CA SER A 84 12.25 19.61 22.24
C SER A 84 12.18 20.19 20.85
N TYR A 85 12.40 21.50 20.71
CA TYR A 85 12.46 22.17 19.41
C TYR A 85 13.64 21.68 18.57
N VAL A 86 14.84 21.60 19.15
CA VAL A 86 16.05 21.12 18.46
C VAL A 86 15.85 19.67 18.00
N ALA A 87 15.31 18.81 18.87
CA ALA A 87 15.04 17.43 18.49
C ALA A 87 13.98 17.32 17.36
N MET A 88 12.93 18.14 17.43
CA MET A 88 11.89 18.16 16.39
C MET A 88 12.43 18.71 15.08
N SER A 89 13.24 19.78 15.10
CA SER A 89 13.86 20.33 13.90
C SER A 89 14.78 19.33 13.20
N GLY A 90 15.58 18.58 13.97
CA GLY A 90 16.39 17.48 13.43
C GLY A 90 15.54 16.39 12.78
N LEU A 91 14.42 16.00 13.41
CA LEU A 91 13.49 15.06 12.81
C LEU A 91 12.88 15.58 11.49
N MET A 92 12.52 16.87 11.43
CA MET A 92 11.97 17.48 10.21
C MET A 92 13.02 17.52 9.09
N GLU A 93 14.29 17.80 9.41
CA GLU A 93 15.41 17.75 8.46
C GLU A 93 15.58 16.33 7.90
N ASP A 94 15.61 15.31 8.76
CA ASP A 94 15.67 13.90 8.35
C ASP A 94 14.51 13.50 7.41
N LEU A 95 13.29 13.97 7.72
CA LEU A 95 12.11 13.72 6.89
C LEU A 95 12.20 14.42 5.54
N GLU A 96 12.72 15.65 5.50
CA GLU A 96 12.94 16.40 4.25
C GLU A 96 13.98 15.70 3.37
N ASP A 97 15.06 15.19 3.96
CA ASP A 97 16.09 14.41 3.25
C ASP A 97 15.55 13.10 2.65
N MET A 98 14.57 12.48 3.31
CA MET A 98 13.90 11.27 2.80
C MET A 98 12.84 11.57 1.72
N LYS A 99 12.35 12.79 1.61
CA LYS A 99 11.27 13.23 0.74
C LYS A 99 11.48 12.90 -0.75
N PRO A 100 12.68 13.14 -1.36
CA PRO A 100 12.89 12.81 -2.78
C PRO A 100 12.68 11.32 -3.07
N ILE A 101 13.11 10.46 -2.15
CA ILE A 101 12.99 9.00 -2.30
C ILE A 101 11.52 8.59 -2.09
N GLN A 102 10.84 9.17 -1.13
CA GLN A 102 9.41 8.92 -0.89
C GLN A 102 8.57 9.32 -2.11
N ILE A 103 8.81 10.51 -2.67
CA ILE A 103 8.15 10.98 -3.89
C ILE A 103 8.47 10.06 -5.06
N GLY A 104 9.75 9.72 -5.27
CA GLY A 104 10.20 8.86 -6.37
C GLY A 104 9.57 7.47 -6.32
N THR A 105 9.60 6.81 -5.16
CA THR A 105 9.01 5.48 -4.97
C THR A 105 7.48 5.52 -5.09
N GLY A 106 6.83 6.56 -4.55
CA GLY A 106 5.39 6.76 -4.65
C GLY A 106 4.94 7.00 -6.10
N MET A 107 5.67 7.80 -6.87
CA MET A 107 5.41 8.04 -8.30
C MET A 107 5.55 6.75 -9.11
N ILE A 108 6.65 6.02 -8.95
CA ILE A 108 6.87 4.75 -9.67
C ILE A 108 5.77 3.74 -9.31
N GLY A 109 5.45 3.59 -8.03
CA GLY A 109 4.36 2.73 -7.57
C GLY A 109 3.01 3.13 -8.17
N SER A 110 2.70 4.42 -8.22
CA SER A 110 1.46 4.93 -8.81
C SER A 110 1.38 4.69 -10.32
N ILE A 111 2.47 4.87 -11.06
CA ILE A 111 2.52 4.58 -12.51
C ILE A 111 2.26 3.10 -12.77
N ILE A 112 2.95 2.20 -12.06
CA ILE A 112 2.77 0.75 -12.21
C ILE A 112 1.34 0.35 -11.84
N GLY A 113 0.80 0.93 -10.76
CA GLY A 113 -0.58 0.71 -10.33
C GLY A 113 -1.60 1.16 -11.38
N LEU A 114 -1.42 2.34 -11.97
CA LEU A 114 -2.27 2.83 -13.06
C LEU A 114 -2.23 1.91 -14.29
N VAL A 115 -1.04 1.44 -14.69
CA VAL A 115 -0.91 0.48 -15.78
C VAL A 115 -1.67 -0.81 -15.47
N ALA A 116 -1.55 -1.34 -14.23
CA ALA A 116 -2.32 -2.51 -13.81
C ALA A 116 -3.83 -2.26 -13.90
N VAL A 117 -4.32 -1.12 -13.40
CA VAL A 117 -5.74 -0.73 -13.45
C VAL A 117 -6.26 -0.67 -14.89
N VAL A 118 -5.54 0.01 -15.80
CA VAL A 118 -5.93 0.10 -17.21
C VAL A 118 -5.99 -1.27 -17.87
N MET A 119 -4.98 -2.13 -17.62
CA MET A 119 -4.96 -3.49 -18.19
C MET A 119 -6.10 -4.36 -17.64
N LEU A 120 -6.44 -4.23 -16.35
CA LEU A 120 -7.56 -4.95 -15.72
C LEU A 120 -8.91 -4.48 -16.28
N ILE A 121 -9.10 -3.17 -16.51
CA ILE A 121 -10.30 -2.63 -17.17
C ILE A 121 -10.44 -3.21 -18.58
N GLN A 122 -9.34 -3.31 -19.32
CA GLN A 122 -9.29 -3.92 -20.65
C GLN A 122 -9.40 -5.45 -20.63
N GLN A 123 -9.52 -6.04 -19.44
CA GLN A 123 -9.58 -7.51 -19.25
C GLN A 123 -8.35 -8.25 -19.77
N ASN A 124 -7.22 -7.57 -19.82
CA ASN A 124 -5.95 -8.19 -20.20
C ASN A 124 -5.41 -9.04 -19.02
N PRO A 125 -5.17 -10.35 -19.22
CA PRO A 125 -4.68 -11.22 -18.15
C PRO A 125 -3.31 -10.80 -17.61
N THR A 126 -2.51 -10.08 -18.38
CA THR A 126 -1.24 -9.51 -17.93
C THR A 126 -1.44 -8.45 -16.84
N GLY A 127 -2.62 -7.82 -16.77
CA GLY A 127 -2.96 -6.86 -15.72
C GLY A 127 -2.79 -7.44 -14.32
N PHE A 128 -3.10 -8.72 -14.10
CA PHE A 128 -2.86 -9.39 -12.82
C PHE A 128 -1.37 -9.52 -12.49
N LYS A 129 -0.53 -9.81 -13.49
CA LYS A 129 0.93 -9.88 -13.28
C LYS A 129 1.51 -8.53 -12.89
N VAL A 130 1.02 -7.46 -13.52
CA VAL A 130 1.42 -6.09 -13.16
C VAL A 130 0.90 -5.72 -11.77
N ALA A 131 -0.31 -6.15 -11.38
CA ALA A 131 -0.83 -5.96 -10.04
C ALA A 131 0.01 -6.67 -8.96
N TYR A 132 0.50 -7.90 -9.23
CA TYR A 132 1.45 -8.59 -8.32
C TYR A 132 2.77 -7.82 -8.19
N LEU A 133 3.32 -7.33 -9.31
CA LEU A 133 4.52 -6.51 -9.29
C LEU A 133 4.31 -5.25 -8.47
N TRP A 134 3.17 -4.58 -8.66
CA TRP A 134 2.80 -3.36 -7.94
C TRP A 134 2.73 -3.58 -6.43
N ILE A 135 2.01 -4.61 -5.96
CA ILE A 135 1.91 -4.86 -4.52
C ILE A 135 3.26 -5.27 -3.91
N GLY A 136 4.08 -6.04 -4.62
CA GLY A 136 5.42 -6.40 -4.18
C GLY A 136 6.33 -5.18 -4.02
N MET A 137 6.38 -4.32 -5.03
CA MET A 137 7.21 -3.11 -5.00
C MET A 137 6.72 -2.11 -3.93
N THR A 138 5.41 -1.89 -3.82
CA THR A 138 4.87 -0.99 -2.80
C THR A 138 5.13 -1.51 -1.39
N THR A 139 5.01 -2.82 -1.16
CA THR A 139 5.32 -3.43 0.15
C THR A 139 6.79 -3.25 0.52
N ILE A 140 7.72 -3.51 -0.42
CA ILE A 140 9.16 -3.33 -0.18
C ILE A 140 9.48 -1.86 0.08
N GLY A 141 8.91 -0.95 -0.72
CA GLY A 141 9.11 0.49 -0.53
C GLY A 141 8.60 0.99 0.83
N GLN A 142 7.40 0.54 1.24
CA GLN A 142 6.82 0.87 2.54
C GLN A 142 7.66 0.33 3.71
N LEU A 143 8.15 -0.91 3.62
CA LEU A 143 9.03 -1.50 4.64
C LEU A 143 10.33 -0.71 4.75
N TRP A 144 10.94 -0.39 3.63
CA TRP A 144 12.19 0.37 3.62
C TRP A 144 12.01 1.77 4.23
N MET A 145 10.95 2.49 3.84
CA MET A 145 10.60 3.80 4.43
C MET A 145 10.33 3.68 5.93
N HIS A 146 9.60 2.64 6.34
CA HIS A 146 9.32 2.40 7.76
C HIS A 146 10.60 2.23 8.57
N PHE A 147 11.56 1.43 8.11
CA PHE A 147 12.84 1.25 8.82
C PHE A 147 13.67 2.53 8.88
N LYS A 148 13.66 3.34 7.81
CA LYS A 148 14.33 4.64 7.83
C LYS A 148 13.68 5.59 8.84
N MET A 149 12.35 5.70 8.80
CA MET A 149 11.59 6.52 9.73
C MET A 149 11.81 6.12 11.20
N GLN A 150 11.91 4.80 11.46
CA GLN A 150 12.18 4.29 12.81
C GLN A 150 13.56 4.71 13.32
N ALA A 151 14.57 4.80 12.45
CA ALA A 151 15.89 5.27 12.83
C ALA A 151 15.86 6.75 13.28
N SER A 152 15.26 7.63 12.48
CA SER A 152 15.11 9.05 12.82
C SER A 152 14.24 9.27 14.05
N MET A 153 13.15 8.48 14.20
CA MET A 153 12.32 8.51 15.40
C MET A 153 13.07 8.05 16.65
N ALA A 154 13.91 7.02 16.56
CA ALA A 154 14.71 6.55 17.69
C ALA A 154 15.70 7.63 18.16
N GLU A 155 16.31 8.36 17.24
CA GLU A 155 17.18 9.49 17.53
C GLU A 155 16.40 10.63 18.21
N PHE A 156 15.25 11.02 17.65
CA PHE A 156 14.36 12.01 18.22
C PHE A 156 13.98 11.69 19.67
N TYR A 157 13.52 10.45 19.94
CA TYR A 157 13.13 10.05 21.28
C TYR A 157 14.30 9.97 22.25
N SER A 158 15.49 9.58 21.79
CA SER A 158 16.68 9.56 22.66
C SER A 158 17.10 10.95 23.12
N ASN A 159 16.74 12.00 22.37
CA ASN A 159 17.05 13.38 22.71
C ASN A 159 16.02 14.03 23.64
N ILE A 160 14.76 13.55 23.64
CA ILE A 160 13.67 14.14 24.45
C ILE A 160 13.46 13.38 25.78
N TYR A 161 13.59 12.06 25.77
CA TYR A 161 13.22 11.24 26.92
C TYR A 161 14.44 10.67 27.64
N VAL A 162 14.48 10.90 28.95
CA VAL A 162 15.50 10.32 29.85
C VAL A 162 15.17 8.85 30.08
N GLU A 163 16.17 7.99 29.79
CA GLU A 163 16.32 6.57 30.10
C GLU A 163 15.11 5.72 30.57
N GLY A 164 14.70 4.78 29.72
CA GLY A 164 14.28 3.42 30.14
C GLY A 164 12.86 2.97 29.87
N SER A 165 11.84 3.82 29.82
CA SER A 165 10.44 3.37 29.66
C SER A 165 9.94 3.33 28.21
N ASP A 166 10.57 4.07 27.32
CA ASP A 166 10.00 4.36 25.99
C ASP A 166 10.42 3.37 24.90
N SER A 167 11.51 2.64 25.11
CA SER A 167 11.96 1.63 24.13
C SER A 167 10.93 0.50 23.92
N LEU A 168 10.20 0.13 24.97
CA LEU A 168 9.15 -0.88 24.91
C LEU A 168 7.91 -0.35 24.18
N VAL A 169 7.49 0.87 24.48
CA VAL A 169 6.34 1.52 23.82
C VAL A 169 6.62 1.70 22.33
N MET A 170 7.81 2.20 21.98
CA MET A 170 8.25 2.34 20.57
C MET A 170 8.29 1.00 19.84
N SER A 171 8.82 -0.05 20.49
CA SER A 171 8.88 -1.39 19.91
C SER A 171 7.48 -1.95 19.64
N ILE A 172 6.54 -1.76 20.56
CA ILE A 172 5.15 -2.18 20.40
C ILE A 172 4.48 -1.38 19.27
N GLN A 173 4.64 -0.07 19.25
CA GLN A 173 4.07 0.81 18.21
C GLN A 173 4.60 0.45 16.83
N SER A 174 5.92 0.29 16.71
CA SER A 174 6.56 -0.16 15.47
C SER A 174 6.07 -1.54 15.03
N GLY A 175 5.98 -2.49 15.97
CA GLY A 175 5.46 -3.83 15.70
C GLY A 175 4.01 -3.82 15.22
N MET A 176 3.13 -3.01 15.82
CA MET A 176 1.75 -2.84 15.36
C MET A 176 1.67 -2.19 13.97
N GLN A 177 2.51 -1.22 13.70
CA GLN A 177 2.54 -0.53 12.40
C GLN A 177 3.02 -1.46 11.28
N ILE A 178 4.12 -2.19 11.47
CA ILE A 178 4.60 -3.20 10.53
C ILE A 178 3.56 -4.31 10.37
N GLY A 179 3.02 -4.84 11.47
CA GLY A 179 2.01 -5.89 11.47
C GLY A 179 0.76 -5.47 10.70
N GLY A 180 0.26 -4.27 10.93
CA GLY A 180 -0.89 -3.70 10.22
C GLY A 180 -0.64 -3.55 8.72
N MET A 181 0.53 -3.00 8.36
CA MET A 181 0.93 -2.82 6.96
C MET A 181 1.04 -4.17 6.22
N LEU A 182 1.74 -5.14 6.82
CA LEU A 182 1.88 -6.48 6.23
C LEU A 182 0.54 -7.20 6.13
N PHE A 183 -0.32 -7.07 7.13
CA PHE A 183 -1.67 -7.62 7.10
C PHE A 183 -2.50 -7.04 5.95
N CYS A 184 -2.53 -5.71 5.80
CA CYS A 184 -3.26 -5.05 4.71
C CYS A 184 -2.73 -5.46 3.33
N ASN A 185 -1.40 -5.49 3.15
CA ASN A 185 -0.78 -5.88 1.89
C ASN A 185 -1.00 -7.36 1.58
N THR A 186 -0.98 -8.25 2.59
CA THR A 186 -1.29 -9.67 2.43
C THR A 186 -2.76 -9.88 2.04
N MET A 187 -3.69 -9.17 2.68
CA MET A 187 -5.11 -9.23 2.30
C MET A 187 -5.33 -8.75 0.86
N LEU A 188 -4.67 -7.67 0.45
CA LEU A 188 -4.73 -7.20 -0.93
C LEU A 188 -4.16 -8.22 -1.91
N LEU A 189 -3.02 -8.83 -1.58
CA LEU A 189 -2.42 -9.90 -2.38
C LEU A 189 -3.37 -11.10 -2.54
N LEU A 190 -4.04 -11.51 -1.46
CA LEU A 190 -5.03 -12.60 -1.50
C LEU A 190 -6.22 -12.24 -2.41
N ILE A 191 -6.71 -10.99 -2.37
CA ILE A 191 -7.77 -10.50 -3.26
C ILE A 191 -7.30 -10.59 -4.73
N ILE A 192 -6.07 -10.15 -5.05
CA ILE A 192 -5.52 -10.24 -6.39
C ILE A 192 -5.44 -11.69 -6.85
N ILE A 193 -4.96 -12.61 -5.98
CA ILE A 193 -4.89 -14.06 -6.27
C ILE A 193 -6.28 -14.62 -6.58
N MET A 194 -7.26 -14.34 -5.71
CA MET A 194 -8.64 -14.83 -5.91
C MET A 194 -9.23 -14.31 -7.22
N CYS A 195 -9.07 -13.02 -7.52
CA CYS A 195 -9.55 -12.43 -8.77
C CYS A 195 -8.84 -13.04 -9.99
N SER A 196 -7.53 -13.25 -9.90
CA SER A 196 -6.74 -13.88 -10.95
C SER A 196 -7.19 -15.33 -11.22
N MET A 197 -7.36 -16.14 -10.18
CA MET A 197 -7.85 -17.52 -10.32
C MET A 197 -9.23 -17.56 -10.99
N LYS A 198 -10.17 -16.73 -10.51
CA LYS A 198 -11.53 -16.64 -11.08
C LYS A 198 -11.55 -16.15 -12.52
N SER A 199 -10.55 -15.37 -12.93
CA SER A 199 -10.41 -14.89 -14.31
C SER A 199 -9.74 -15.93 -15.24
N GLN A 200 -8.90 -16.80 -14.69
CA GLN A 200 -8.14 -17.80 -15.48
C GLN A 200 -8.89 -19.12 -15.69
N ASP A 201 -9.89 -19.44 -14.89
CA ASP A 201 -10.66 -20.71 -14.97
C ASP A 201 -11.26 -20.99 -16.36
N ARG A 202 -11.21 -20.04 -17.30
CA ARG A 202 -11.65 -20.21 -18.68
C ARG A 202 -10.55 -20.59 -19.67
N GLY A 203 -9.34 -20.03 -19.48
CA GLY A 203 -8.23 -20.33 -20.40
C GLY A 203 -7.89 -21.81 -20.39
N LEU A 204 -7.95 -22.45 -19.21
CA LEU A 204 -7.64 -23.87 -19.06
C LEU A 204 -8.68 -24.79 -19.72
N VAL A 205 -9.94 -24.38 -19.81
CA VAL A 205 -10.99 -25.16 -20.47
C VAL A 205 -10.87 -25.02 -21.99
N GLU A 206 -10.50 -23.87 -22.49
CA GLU A 206 -10.28 -23.64 -23.93
C GLU A 206 -8.99 -24.32 -24.43
N GLU A 207 -7.90 -24.27 -23.65
CA GLU A 207 -6.64 -24.94 -24.00
C GLU A 207 -6.65 -26.45 -23.79
N SER A 208 -7.54 -26.99 -22.94
CA SER A 208 -7.61 -28.42 -22.68
C SER A 208 -8.15 -29.26 -23.86
N GLY A 209 -8.52 -28.65 -24.96
CA GLY A 209 -8.92 -29.35 -26.19
C GLY A 209 -10.26 -30.10 -26.06
N PHE A 210 -10.98 -29.95 -24.97
CA PHE A 210 -12.33 -30.51 -24.80
C PHE A 210 -13.41 -29.65 -25.49
N HIS A 211 -13.04 -28.92 -26.55
CA HIS A 211 -14.03 -28.38 -27.45
C HIS A 211 -14.73 -29.58 -28.09
N ARG A 212 -15.99 -29.78 -27.71
CA ARG A 212 -16.87 -30.61 -28.51
C ARG A 212 -16.80 -30.09 -29.96
N GLN A 213 -16.21 -30.84 -30.83
CA GLN A 213 -16.38 -30.56 -32.27
C GLN A 213 -17.88 -30.33 -32.48
N PRO A 214 -18.27 -29.24 -33.12
CA PRO A 214 -19.67 -29.08 -33.48
C PRO A 214 -20.06 -30.36 -34.18
N ILE A 215 -21.08 -31.06 -33.68
CA ILE A 215 -21.64 -32.22 -34.31
C ILE A 215 -21.97 -31.75 -35.70
N GLN A 216 -21.15 -32.19 -36.67
CA GLN A 216 -21.49 -31.98 -38.07
C GLN A 216 -22.88 -32.59 -38.21
N SER A 217 -23.87 -31.72 -38.41
CA SER A 217 -25.22 -32.13 -38.75
C SER A 217 -25.06 -33.04 -39.98
N ASN A 218 -25.31 -34.33 -39.75
CA ASN A 218 -25.37 -35.28 -40.82
C ASN A 218 -26.24 -34.70 -41.91
N GLU A 219 -25.62 -34.28 -43.02
CA GLU A 219 -26.38 -34.03 -44.24
C GLU A 219 -27.24 -35.26 -44.53
N PRO A 220 -28.52 -35.08 -44.75
CA PRO A 220 -29.37 -36.22 -45.10
C PRO A 220 -28.81 -36.82 -46.42
N LEU A 221 -28.40 -38.07 -46.33
CA LEU A 221 -28.05 -38.84 -47.50
C LEU A 221 -29.22 -38.74 -48.52
N GLY A 222 -29.00 -37.98 -49.58
CA GLY A 222 -29.93 -37.89 -50.68
C GLY A 222 -30.25 -39.28 -51.21
N PRO A 223 -31.45 -39.52 -51.76
CA PRO A 223 -31.84 -40.82 -52.30
C PRO A 223 -30.90 -41.21 -53.44
N GLN A 224 -30.22 -42.34 -53.24
CA GLN A 224 -29.50 -43.01 -54.37
C GLN A 224 -30.53 -43.58 -55.31
N THR A 225 -30.65 -42.97 -56.47
CA THR A 225 -31.36 -43.56 -57.63
C THR A 225 -30.39 -44.34 -58.50
#